data_b7270389c61fd2058b564dbac4c69c35
#
_entry.id   b7270389c61fd2058b564dbac4c69c35
#
_cell.length_a   1.000
_cell.length_b   1.000
_cell.length_c   1.000
_cell.angle_alpha   90.00
_cell.angle_beta   90.00
_cell.angle_gamma   90.00
#
_symmetry.space_group_name_H-M   'P 1'
#
loop_
_entity.id
_entity.type
_entity.pdbx_description
1 polymer ?
#
loop_
_entity_poly.entity_id
_entity_poly.type
_entity_poly.pdbx_seq_one_letter_code
_entity_poly.pdbx_strand_id
1 'polypeptide(L)'
;AGFEFSASIAFLTVVAICFGLPKMQLDHTASIQNELRGLKNTQMWITLAVGAIGFGGLFSVYSYVSPILTEYTHASIQVIPFALACIGLGLVIGGLVAGHFADKNLNKAIIWVLVSNACSYVLCALSMDHLATAFIALFLVSFSIAGLGPLLQTRLMDVAGNAQGLAASLNHSAFNIANAFGAFLGGWLISQGFGWLAPIWVGVLLSLGGLMILLLAFQHEKKSISACK
;
A
#
# COMPACT_ATOMS: atom_id res chain seq x y z
N ALA A 1 16.02 -13.20 -19.60
CA ALA A 1 16.76 -13.18 -18.31
C ALA A 1 15.85 -12.88 -17.09
N GLY A 2 15.09 -11.75 -17.02
CA GLY A 2 14.28 -11.41 -15.85
C GLY A 2 13.13 -12.39 -15.58
N PHE A 3 12.39 -12.81 -16.60
CA PHE A 3 11.32 -13.80 -16.47
C PHE A 3 11.83 -15.18 -16.06
N GLU A 4 12.95 -15.62 -16.60
CA GLU A 4 13.56 -16.91 -16.27
C GLU A 4 14.01 -16.95 -14.82
N PHE A 5 14.61 -15.86 -14.33
CA PHE A 5 15.01 -15.72 -12.93
C PHE A 5 13.80 -15.77 -11.99
N SER A 6 12.74 -15.02 -12.28
CA SER A 6 11.51 -15.04 -11.50
C SER A 6 10.82 -16.41 -11.51
N ALA A 7 10.78 -17.08 -12.69
CA ALA A 7 10.24 -18.43 -12.81
C ALA A 7 11.04 -19.45 -11.98
N SER A 8 12.38 -19.34 -11.99
CA SER A 8 13.24 -20.21 -11.19
C SER A 8 13.01 -20.05 -9.69
N ILE A 9 12.87 -18.81 -9.21
CA ILE A 9 12.55 -18.54 -7.80
C ILE A 9 11.17 -19.10 -7.44
N ALA A 10 10.15 -18.88 -8.30
CA ALA A 10 8.82 -19.40 -8.07
C ALA A 10 8.82 -20.94 -8.01
N PHE A 11 9.55 -21.61 -8.91
CA PHE A 11 9.69 -23.06 -8.89
C PHE A 11 10.38 -23.56 -7.61
N LEU A 12 11.48 -22.93 -7.19
CA LEU A 12 12.14 -23.27 -5.93
C LEU A 12 11.22 -23.08 -4.72
N THR A 13 10.41 -22.04 -4.73
CA THR A 13 9.41 -21.78 -3.68
C THR A 13 8.36 -22.89 -3.64
N VAL A 14 7.83 -23.34 -4.77
CA VAL A 14 6.88 -24.46 -4.85
C VAL A 14 7.51 -25.74 -4.31
N VAL A 15 8.77 -26.04 -4.70
CA VAL A 15 9.51 -27.20 -4.20
C VAL A 15 9.69 -27.12 -2.68
N ALA A 16 10.11 -25.97 -2.17
CA ALA A 16 10.28 -25.75 -0.72
C ALA A 16 8.97 -25.96 0.06
N ILE A 17 7.84 -25.46 -0.49
CA ILE A 17 6.51 -25.64 0.10
C ILE A 17 6.12 -27.13 0.12
N CYS A 18 6.31 -27.84 -1.01
CA CYS A 18 5.95 -29.27 -1.09
C CYS A 18 6.70 -30.15 -0.10
N PHE A 19 7.97 -29.83 0.20
CA PHE A 19 8.80 -30.64 1.10
C PHE A 19 8.87 -30.09 2.54
N GLY A 20 8.63 -28.79 2.74
CA GLY A 20 8.83 -28.12 4.03
C GLY A 20 7.57 -27.91 4.85
N LEU A 21 6.36 -27.94 4.24
CA LEU A 21 5.13 -27.72 4.98
C LEU A 21 4.66 -29.01 5.67
N PRO A 22 4.49 -29.00 7.00
CA PRO A 22 3.83 -30.10 7.70
C PRO A 22 2.38 -30.18 7.24
N LYS A 23 1.83 -31.40 7.18
CA LYS A 23 0.40 -31.61 6.87
C LYS A 23 -0.44 -30.91 7.94
N MET A 24 -0.98 -29.74 7.61
CA MET A 24 -1.90 -29.03 8.49
C MET A 24 -3.22 -29.81 8.53
N GLN A 25 -3.74 -30.04 9.73
CA GLN A 25 -5.10 -30.53 9.89
C GLN A 25 -6.07 -29.44 9.38
N LEU A 26 -6.98 -29.84 8.50
CA LEU A 26 -8.03 -28.96 8.02
C LEU A 26 -8.89 -28.55 9.22
N ASP A 27 -8.96 -27.27 9.47
CA ASP A 27 -9.87 -26.73 10.47
C ASP A 27 -11.29 -26.82 9.92
N HIS A 28 -12.03 -27.84 10.36
CA HIS A 28 -13.41 -28.10 9.95
C HIS A 28 -14.41 -27.01 10.41
N THR A 29 -13.96 -26.02 11.18
CA THR A 29 -14.78 -24.88 11.62
C THR A 29 -14.87 -23.76 10.57
N ALA A 30 -14.00 -23.78 9.55
CA ALA A 30 -14.02 -22.83 8.44
C ALA A 30 -15.23 -23.14 7.52
N SER A 31 -16.38 -22.58 7.87
CA SER A 31 -17.58 -22.64 7.03
C SER A 31 -17.65 -21.40 6.13
N ILE A 32 -17.93 -21.60 4.83
CA ILE A 32 -18.18 -20.51 3.87
C ILE A 32 -19.24 -19.54 4.41
N GLN A 33 -20.26 -20.04 5.12
CA GLN A 33 -21.30 -19.22 5.72
C GLN A 33 -20.74 -18.29 6.82
N ASN A 34 -19.78 -18.76 7.62
CA ASN A 34 -19.14 -17.93 8.65
C ASN A 34 -18.24 -16.86 8.03
N GLU A 35 -17.52 -17.18 6.97
CA GLU A 35 -16.72 -16.19 6.22
C GLU A 35 -17.62 -15.13 5.57
N LEU A 36 -18.72 -15.51 4.94
CA LEU A 36 -19.67 -14.56 4.36
C LEU A 36 -20.36 -13.66 5.40
N ARG A 37 -20.54 -14.15 6.65
CA ARG A 37 -21.03 -13.29 7.75
C ARG A 37 -20.05 -12.15 8.07
N GLY A 38 -18.76 -12.35 7.87
CA GLY A 38 -17.75 -11.28 8.02
C GLY A 38 -17.99 -10.07 7.11
N LEU A 39 -18.62 -10.27 5.94
CA LEU A 39 -18.99 -9.16 5.05
C LEU A 39 -20.00 -8.18 5.66
N LYS A 40 -20.69 -8.55 6.73
CA LYS A 40 -21.60 -7.64 7.46
C LYS A 40 -20.85 -6.71 8.41
N ASN A 41 -19.56 -6.92 8.63
CA ASN A 41 -18.77 -6.09 9.53
C ASN A 41 -18.37 -4.77 8.85
N THR A 42 -18.94 -3.68 9.30
CA THR A 42 -18.67 -2.32 8.81
C THR A 42 -17.19 -1.94 8.94
N GLN A 43 -16.52 -2.36 10.03
CA GLN A 43 -15.10 -2.06 10.25
C GLN A 43 -14.18 -2.71 9.22
N MET A 44 -14.55 -3.90 8.74
CA MET A 44 -13.84 -4.56 7.65
C MET A 44 -13.89 -3.72 6.37
N TRP A 45 -15.07 -3.23 5.98
CA TRP A 45 -15.23 -2.39 4.79
C TRP A 45 -14.52 -1.06 4.90
N ILE A 46 -14.56 -0.42 6.08
CA ILE A 46 -13.83 0.84 6.30
C ILE A 46 -12.31 0.60 6.21
N THR A 47 -11.80 -0.48 6.78
CA THR A 47 -10.37 -0.83 6.69
C THR A 47 -9.95 -1.13 5.25
N LEU A 48 -10.79 -1.85 4.49
CA LEU A 48 -10.57 -2.08 3.05
C LEU A 48 -10.57 -0.75 2.26
N ALA A 49 -11.48 0.18 2.59
CA ALA A 49 -11.53 1.50 1.94
C ALA A 49 -10.27 2.33 2.24
N VAL A 50 -9.70 2.24 3.45
CA VAL A 50 -8.39 2.86 3.75
C VAL A 50 -7.31 2.30 2.83
N GLY A 51 -7.29 0.99 2.60
CA GLY A 51 -6.35 0.34 1.68
C GLY A 51 -6.58 0.75 0.23
N ALA A 52 -7.84 0.69 -0.23
CA ALA A 52 -8.23 0.99 -1.61
C ALA A 52 -7.96 2.46 -2.01
N ILE A 53 -7.95 3.37 -1.06
CA ILE A 53 -7.65 4.79 -1.32
C ILE A 53 -6.20 5.11 -0.94
N GLY A 54 -5.80 4.82 0.31
CA GLY A 54 -4.51 5.26 0.85
C GLY A 54 -3.28 4.66 0.17
N PHE A 55 -3.39 3.45 -0.39
CA PHE A 55 -2.27 2.79 -1.08
C PHE A 55 -2.08 3.23 -2.54
N GLY A 56 -3.11 3.84 -3.16
CA GLY A 56 -3.10 4.18 -4.59
C GLY A 56 -2.02 5.17 -5.01
N GLY A 57 -1.54 5.99 -4.07
CA GLY A 57 -0.51 6.98 -4.34
C GLY A 57 0.81 6.38 -4.83
N LEU A 58 1.19 5.18 -4.36
CA LEU A 58 2.43 4.52 -4.83
C LEU A 58 2.38 4.29 -6.35
N PHE A 59 1.27 3.73 -6.84
CA PHE A 59 1.14 3.41 -8.26
C PHE A 59 0.86 4.63 -9.13
N SER A 60 0.33 5.72 -8.57
CA SER A 60 0.24 6.99 -9.30
C SER A 60 1.63 7.52 -9.66
N VAL A 61 2.61 7.39 -8.78
CA VAL A 61 3.99 7.82 -9.04
C VAL A 61 4.78 6.76 -9.81
N TYR A 62 4.70 5.49 -9.38
CA TYR A 62 5.45 4.39 -9.97
C TYR A 62 5.18 4.22 -11.47
N SER A 63 3.92 4.34 -11.90
CA SER A 63 3.53 4.20 -13.30
C SER A 63 4.11 5.30 -14.20
N TYR A 64 4.38 6.46 -13.62
CA TYR A 64 4.86 7.63 -14.37
C TYR A 64 6.28 8.07 -13.95
N VAL A 65 7.00 7.26 -13.18
CA VAL A 65 8.36 7.59 -12.72
C VAL A 65 9.31 7.87 -13.90
N SER A 66 9.19 7.09 -14.98
CA SER A 66 10.01 7.29 -16.18
C SER A 66 9.77 8.66 -16.81
N PRO A 67 8.56 9.00 -17.28
CA PRO A 67 8.32 10.33 -17.86
C PRO A 67 8.51 11.48 -16.85
N ILE A 68 8.26 11.30 -15.56
CA ILE A 68 8.59 12.33 -14.56
C ILE A 68 10.09 12.63 -14.57
N LEU A 69 10.95 11.61 -14.57
CA LEU A 69 12.39 11.81 -14.57
C LEU A 69 12.93 12.29 -15.92
N THR A 70 12.39 11.83 -17.06
CA THR A 70 12.91 12.23 -18.39
C THR A 70 12.35 13.56 -18.84
N GLU A 71 11.05 13.82 -18.67
CA GLU A 71 10.39 15.01 -19.24
C GLU A 71 10.39 16.19 -18.28
N TYR A 72 10.34 15.95 -16.95
CA TYR A 72 10.33 17.01 -15.95
C TYR A 72 11.73 17.27 -15.38
N THR A 73 12.42 16.24 -14.88
CA THR A 73 13.76 16.37 -14.29
C THR A 73 14.86 16.46 -15.37
N HIS A 74 14.53 16.22 -16.65
CA HIS A 74 15.45 16.18 -17.80
C HIS A 74 16.61 15.19 -17.60
N ALA A 75 16.34 14.09 -16.91
CA ALA A 75 17.33 13.06 -16.64
C ALA A 75 17.46 12.08 -17.83
N SER A 76 18.65 11.50 -17.99
CA SER A 76 18.86 10.43 -18.99
C SER A 76 18.01 9.20 -18.66
N ILE A 77 17.48 8.54 -19.69
CA ILE A 77 16.72 7.28 -19.55
C ILE A 77 17.51 6.18 -18.82
N GLN A 78 18.84 6.25 -18.87
CA GLN A 78 19.74 5.30 -18.22
C GLN A 78 19.65 5.32 -16.68
N VAL A 79 19.08 6.38 -16.07
CA VAL A 79 18.92 6.48 -14.62
C VAL A 79 17.66 5.75 -14.12
N ILE A 80 16.71 5.39 -14.99
CA ILE A 80 15.44 4.76 -14.61
C ILE A 80 15.64 3.48 -13.81
N PRO A 81 16.51 2.53 -14.20
CA PRO A 81 16.76 1.32 -13.39
C PRO A 81 17.23 1.64 -11.96
N PHE A 82 18.04 2.68 -11.79
CA PHE A 82 18.51 3.10 -10.46
C PHE A 82 17.39 3.73 -9.64
N ALA A 83 16.51 4.52 -10.25
CA ALA A 83 15.33 5.07 -9.58
C ALA A 83 14.40 3.94 -9.10
N LEU A 84 14.14 2.93 -9.95
CA LEU A 84 13.36 1.76 -9.56
C LEU A 84 14.04 0.95 -8.45
N ALA A 85 15.36 0.83 -8.46
CA ALA A 85 16.12 0.20 -7.37
C ALA A 85 15.99 0.98 -6.06
N CYS A 86 16.04 2.32 -6.10
CA CYS A 86 15.79 3.17 -4.93
C CYS A 86 14.40 2.98 -4.36
N ILE A 87 13.36 2.89 -5.22
CA ILE A 87 11.99 2.59 -4.79
C ILE A 87 11.94 1.21 -4.13
N GLY A 88 12.57 0.20 -4.76
CA GLY A 88 12.63 -1.16 -4.20
C GLY A 88 13.31 -1.22 -2.83
N LEU A 89 14.44 -0.52 -2.66
CA LEU A 89 15.13 -0.41 -1.37
C LEU A 89 14.25 0.27 -0.32
N GLY A 90 13.55 1.34 -0.70
CA GLY A 90 12.59 2.02 0.18
C GLY A 90 11.49 1.08 0.66
N LEU A 91 10.91 0.28 -0.23
CA LEU A 91 9.88 -0.72 0.12
C LEU A 91 10.41 -1.77 1.10
N VAL A 92 11.61 -2.30 0.88
CA VAL A 92 12.21 -3.32 1.76
C VAL A 92 12.48 -2.75 3.15
N ILE A 93 13.22 -1.65 3.23
CA ILE A 93 13.61 -1.06 4.51
C ILE A 93 12.40 -0.51 5.26
N GLY A 94 11.49 0.17 4.56
CA GLY A 94 10.26 0.71 5.13
C GLY A 94 9.34 -0.37 5.68
N GLY A 95 9.21 -1.51 5.00
CA GLY A 95 8.45 -2.66 5.48
C GLY A 95 8.98 -3.23 6.80
N LEU A 96 10.31 -3.38 6.91
CA LEU A 96 10.95 -3.86 8.14
C LEU A 96 10.73 -2.88 9.31
N VAL A 97 10.88 -1.59 9.06
CA VAL A 97 10.68 -0.55 10.08
C VAL A 97 9.22 -0.48 10.52
N ALA A 98 8.28 -0.52 9.59
CA ALA A 98 6.85 -0.48 9.90
C ALA A 98 6.40 -1.67 10.73
N GLY A 99 6.93 -2.88 10.49
CA GLY A 99 6.67 -4.07 11.28
C GLY A 99 7.01 -3.86 12.77
N HIS A 100 8.17 -3.29 13.05
CA HIS A 100 8.59 -2.99 14.42
C HIS A 100 7.64 -2.01 15.17
N PHE A 101 7.06 -1.04 14.45
CA PHE A 101 6.09 -0.10 15.04
C PHE A 101 4.70 -0.73 15.19
N ALA A 102 4.34 -1.68 14.35
CA ALA A 102 3.08 -2.43 14.43
C ALA A 102 2.91 -3.12 15.79
N ASP A 103 3.98 -3.75 16.27
CA ASP A 103 4.00 -4.50 17.54
C ASP A 103 3.68 -3.62 18.76
N LYS A 104 3.96 -2.31 18.68
CA LYS A 104 3.68 -1.36 19.77
C LYS A 104 2.24 -0.86 19.78
N ASN A 105 1.75 -0.41 18.63
CA ASN A 105 0.37 0.08 18.49
C ASN A 105 -0.03 0.17 17.01
N LEU A 106 -0.79 -0.82 16.55
CA LEU A 106 -1.20 -0.97 15.16
C LEU A 106 -1.90 0.28 14.60
N ASN A 107 -2.88 0.81 15.32
CA ASN A 107 -3.67 1.97 14.87
C ASN A 107 -2.82 3.24 14.71
N LYS A 108 -1.91 3.48 15.66
CA LYS A 108 -0.96 4.60 15.55
C LYS A 108 0.02 4.39 14.41
N ALA A 109 0.50 3.16 14.20
CA ALA A 109 1.39 2.84 13.09
C ALA A 109 0.74 3.15 11.73
N ILE A 110 -0.52 2.78 11.51
CA ILE A 110 -1.25 3.09 10.27
C ILE A 110 -1.37 4.62 10.07
N ILE A 111 -1.71 5.39 11.14
CA ILE A 111 -1.76 6.85 11.07
C ILE A 111 -0.41 7.42 10.68
N TRP A 112 0.67 7.00 11.35
CA TRP A 112 2.02 7.48 11.07
C TRP A 112 2.47 7.18 9.64
N VAL A 113 2.15 5.99 9.13
CA VAL A 113 2.43 5.60 7.74
C VAL A 113 1.70 6.54 6.77
N LEU A 114 0.41 6.78 6.94
CA LEU A 114 -0.37 7.65 6.04
C LEU A 114 0.09 9.11 6.12
N VAL A 115 0.38 9.63 7.30
CA VAL A 115 0.89 11.00 7.48
C VAL A 115 2.28 11.15 6.87
N SER A 116 3.22 10.25 7.21
CA SER A 116 4.57 10.29 6.66
C SER A 116 4.57 10.13 5.14
N ASN A 117 3.67 9.32 4.60
CA ASN A 117 3.53 9.12 3.17
C ASN A 117 3.00 10.39 2.47
N ALA A 118 1.98 11.06 3.02
CA ALA A 118 1.50 12.34 2.48
C ALA A 118 2.63 13.39 2.50
N CYS A 119 3.38 13.49 3.60
CA CYS A 119 4.55 14.40 3.69
C CYS A 119 5.63 14.04 2.65
N SER A 120 5.92 12.75 2.47
CA SER A 120 6.90 12.28 1.49
C SER A 120 6.51 12.62 0.06
N TYR A 121 5.21 12.55 -0.30
CA TYR A 121 4.74 13.00 -1.62
C TYR A 121 4.88 14.51 -1.80
N VAL A 122 4.58 15.32 -0.79
CA VAL A 122 4.80 16.78 -0.86
C VAL A 122 6.28 17.08 -1.07
N LEU A 123 7.15 16.45 -0.28
CA LEU A 123 8.61 16.58 -0.46
C LEU A 123 9.05 16.12 -1.85
N CYS A 124 8.47 15.03 -2.36
CA CYS A 124 8.74 14.51 -3.69
C CYS A 124 8.36 15.54 -4.77
N ALA A 125 7.17 16.14 -4.69
CA ALA A 125 6.75 17.17 -5.64
C ALA A 125 7.67 18.39 -5.66
N LEU A 126 8.21 18.77 -4.50
CA LEU A 126 9.12 19.93 -4.34
C LEU A 126 10.59 19.62 -4.66
N SER A 127 10.94 18.34 -4.84
CA SER A 127 12.33 17.90 -4.98
C SER A 127 12.65 17.34 -6.37
N MET A 128 11.71 17.36 -7.31
CA MET A 128 11.88 16.77 -8.65
C MET A 128 12.75 17.60 -9.60
N ASP A 129 13.11 18.84 -9.26
CA ASP A 129 13.93 19.70 -10.10
C ASP A 129 15.39 19.20 -10.25
N HIS A 130 15.88 18.45 -9.27
CA HIS A 130 17.24 17.91 -9.28
C HIS A 130 17.23 16.39 -9.10
N LEU A 131 18.03 15.72 -9.91
CA LEU A 131 18.09 14.26 -9.94
C LEU A 131 18.43 13.63 -8.56
N ALA A 132 19.39 14.21 -7.84
CA ALA A 132 19.81 13.67 -6.53
C ALA A 132 18.68 13.74 -5.49
N THR A 133 17.97 14.88 -5.44
CA THR A 133 16.83 15.06 -4.52
C THR A 133 15.63 14.23 -4.94
N ALA A 134 15.41 14.03 -6.25
CA ALA A 134 14.38 13.16 -6.78
C ALA A 134 14.56 11.69 -6.32
N PHE A 135 15.79 11.17 -6.35
CA PHE A 135 16.09 9.82 -5.85
C PHE A 135 15.78 9.66 -4.36
N ILE A 136 16.22 10.64 -3.54
CA ILE A 136 15.93 10.63 -2.10
C ILE A 136 14.43 10.68 -1.85
N ALA A 137 13.71 11.51 -2.60
CA ALA A 137 12.27 11.67 -2.46
C ALA A 137 11.51 10.40 -2.88
N LEU A 138 11.89 9.74 -3.98
CA LEU A 138 11.33 8.45 -4.41
C LEU A 138 11.58 7.34 -3.38
N PHE A 139 12.78 7.32 -2.78
CA PHE A 139 13.07 6.41 -1.66
C PHE A 139 12.15 6.69 -0.47
N LEU A 140 11.98 7.94 -0.06
CA LEU A 140 11.14 8.31 1.08
C LEU A 140 9.66 7.99 0.85
N VAL A 141 9.14 8.21 -0.35
CA VAL A 141 7.77 7.84 -0.72
C VAL A 141 7.57 6.33 -0.57
N SER A 142 8.44 5.52 -1.16
CA SER A 142 8.33 4.07 -1.11
C SER A 142 8.58 3.51 0.31
N PHE A 143 9.54 4.08 1.04
CA PHE A 143 9.82 3.75 2.43
C PHE A 143 8.60 3.99 3.33
N SER A 144 7.95 5.16 3.19
CA SER A 144 6.82 5.53 4.04
C SER A 144 5.58 4.66 3.81
N ILE A 145 5.27 4.27 2.56
CA ILE A 145 4.07 3.48 2.23
C ILE A 145 4.25 1.98 2.48
N ALA A 146 5.48 1.48 2.53
CA ALA A 146 5.79 0.05 2.55
C ALA A 146 5.07 -0.74 3.66
N GLY A 147 4.88 -0.11 4.82
CA GLY A 147 4.21 -0.73 5.95
C GLY A 147 2.69 -0.79 5.84
N LEU A 148 2.06 -0.01 4.97
CA LEU A 148 0.60 0.10 4.95
C LEU A 148 -0.08 -1.25 4.66
N GLY A 149 0.48 -2.03 3.76
CA GLY A 149 -0.04 -3.35 3.39
C GLY A 149 -0.14 -4.32 4.57
N PRO A 150 0.97 -4.68 5.21
CA PRO A 150 0.97 -5.56 6.37
C PRO A 150 0.15 -5.04 7.54
N LEU A 151 0.20 -3.73 7.82
CA LEU A 151 -0.57 -3.11 8.91
C LEU A 151 -2.08 -3.23 8.70
N LEU A 152 -2.56 -2.95 7.49
CA LEU A 152 -3.98 -3.11 7.15
C LEU A 152 -4.40 -4.57 7.11
N GLN A 153 -3.52 -5.48 6.67
CA GLN A 153 -3.75 -6.92 6.73
C GLN A 153 -3.99 -7.37 8.17
N THR A 154 -3.10 -6.98 9.10
CA THR A 154 -3.25 -7.30 10.53
C THR A 154 -4.55 -6.74 11.08
N ARG A 155 -4.85 -5.44 10.82
CA ARG A 155 -6.10 -4.83 11.26
C ARG A 155 -7.34 -5.54 10.71
N LEU A 156 -7.30 -5.95 9.44
CA LEU A 156 -8.40 -6.71 8.83
C LEU A 156 -8.62 -8.06 9.52
N MET A 157 -7.54 -8.76 9.84
CA MET A 157 -7.62 -10.04 10.55
C MET A 157 -8.21 -9.84 11.97
N ASP A 158 -7.84 -8.77 12.67
CA ASP A 158 -8.37 -8.45 13.99
C ASP A 158 -9.89 -8.17 13.95
N VAL A 159 -10.38 -7.45 12.94
CA VAL A 159 -11.80 -7.08 12.85
C VAL A 159 -12.65 -8.14 12.14
N ALA A 160 -12.05 -9.04 11.39
CA ALA A 160 -12.77 -10.07 10.61
C ALA A 160 -13.29 -11.24 11.48
N GLY A 161 -12.74 -11.43 12.68
CA GLY A 161 -13.10 -12.56 13.55
C GLY A 161 -12.87 -13.91 12.85
N ASN A 162 -13.95 -14.65 12.57
CA ASN A 162 -13.87 -15.96 11.93
C ASN A 162 -13.75 -15.90 10.38
N ALA A 163 -13.69 -14.70 9.78
CA ALA A 163 -13.63 -14.49 8.33
C ALA A 163 -12.23 -14.05 7.86
N GLN A 164 -11.16 -14.54 8.49
CA GLN A 164 -9.78 -14.09 8.23
C GLN A 164 -9.32 -14.41 6.81
N GLY A 165 -9.70 -15.57 6.26
CA GLY A 165 -9.34 -15.96 4.88
C GLY A 165 -9.95 -15.00 3.84
N LEU A 166 -11.23 -14.68 4.00
CA LEU A 166 -11.93 -13.72 3.15
C LEU A 166 -11.33 -12.30 3.30
N ALA A 167 -11.06 -11.87 4.52
CA ALA A 167 -10.46 -10.57 4.80
C ALA A 167 -9.08 -10.42 4.14
N ALA A 168 -8.23 -11.44 4.20
CA ALA A 168 -6.94 -11.46 3.53
C ALA A 168 -7.07 -11.34 2.01
N SER A 169 -7.99 -12.08 1.40
CA SER A 169 -8.25 -12.04 -0.05
C SER A 169 -8.77 -10.67 -0.49
N LEU A 170 -9.69 -10.09 0.28
CA LEU A 170 -10.26 -8.76 0.01
C LEU A 170 -9.22 -7.65 0.18
N ASN A 171 -8.25 -7.81 1.09
CA ASN A 171 -7.15 -6.85 1.25
C ASN A 171 -6.32 -6.75 -0.04
N HIS A 172 -5.94 -7.89 -0.63
CA HIS A 172 -5.24 -7.89 -1.92
C HIS A 172 -6.08 -7.29 -3.05
N SER A 173 -7.39 -7.56 -3.05
CA SER A 173 -8.32 -6.95 -4.02
C SER A 173 -8.39 -5.43 -3.85
N ALA A 174 -8.45 -4.93 -2.62
CA ALA A 174 -8.44 -3.49 -2.31
C ALA A 174 -7.16 -2.82 -2.81
N PHE A 175 -5.99 -3.45 -2.63
CA PHE A 175 -4.72 -2.92 -3.15
C PHE A 175 -4.65 -2.93 -4.67
N ASN A 176 -5.19 -3.95 -5.35
CA ASN A 176 -5.25 -3.95 -6.81
C ASN A 176 -6.16 -2.84 -7.34
N ILE A 177 -7.29 -2.57 -6.67
CA ILE A 177 -8.16 -1.41 -6.97
C ILE A 177 -7.39 -0.11 -6.75
N ALA A 178 -6.68 0.02 -5.61
CA ALA A 178 -5.86 1.19 -5.32
C ALA A 178 -4.81 1.45 -6.40
N ASN A 179 -4.10 0.40 -6.83
CA ASN A 179 -3.07 0.48 -7.87
C ASN A 179 -3.65 0.96 -9.21
N ALA A 180 -4.76 0.35 -9.64
CA ALA A 180 -5.45 0.73 -10.88
C ALA A 180 -5.97 2.18 -10.81
N PHE A 181 -6.59 2.54 -9.68
CA PHE A 181 -7.17 3.87 -9.48
C PHE A 181 -6.08 4.95 -9.40
N GLY A 182 -4.97 4.70 -8.68
CA GLY A 182 -3.83 5.61 -8.62
C GLY A 182 -3.20 5.86 -9.98
N ALA A 183 -2.89 4.79 -10.73
CA ALA A 183 -2.35 4.88 -12.08
C ALA A 183 -3.32 5.62 -13.03
N PHE A 184 -4.62 5.30 -12.98
CA PHE A 184 -5.64 5.96 -13.78
C PHE A 184 -5.73 7.46 -13.49
N LEU A 185 -5.82 7.87 -12.22
CA LEU A 185 -5.90 9.28 -11.85
C LEU A 185 -4.65 10.06 -12.25
N GLY A 186 -3.46 9.47 -12.06
CA GLY A 186 -2.21 10.08 -12.50
C GLY A 186 -2.20 10.35 -14.00
N GLY A 187 -2.56 9.34 -14.81
CA GLY A 187 -2.61 9.48 -16.27
C GLY A 187 -3.70 10.42 -16.75
N TRP A 188 -4.87 10.37 -16.12
CA TRP A 188 -5.97 11.27 -16.45
C TRP A 188 -5.59 12.74 -16.25
N LEU A 189 -4.97 13.08 -15.11
CA LEU A 189 -4.54 14.46 -14.86
C LEU A 189 -3.43 14.91 -15.81
N ILE A 190 -2.49 14.03 -16.17
CA ILE A 190 -1.49 14.33 -17.19
C ILE A 190 -2.19 14.64 -18.54
N SER A 191 -3.18 13.83 -18.94
CA SER A 191 -3.93 14.03 -20.19
C SER A 191 -4.74 15.32 -20.21
N GLN A 192 -5.15 15.85 -19.05
CA GLN A 192 -5.82 17.12 -18.90
C GLN A 192 -4.84 18.33 -18.87
N GLY A 193 -3.52 18.09 -19.01
CA GLY A 193 -2.53 19.15 -19.07
C GLY A 193 -2.01 19.65 -17.71
N PHE A 194 -2.29 18.96 -16.60
CA PHE A 194 -1.78 19.33 -15.28
C PHE A 194 -0.27 19.09 -15.11
N GLY A 195 0.40 18.51 -16.11
CA GLY A 195 1.84 18.28 -16.13
C GLY A 195 2.30 17.02 -15.40
N TRP A 196 3.62 16.78 -15.47
CA TRP A 196 4.23 15.53 -15.00
C TRP A 196 4.28 15.37 -13.47
N LEU A 197 4.10 16.44 -12.70
CA LEU A 197 4.01 16.37 -11.24
C LEU A 197 2.61 15.98 -10.73
N ALA A 198 1.58 16.01 -11.58
CA ALA A 198 0.21 15.69 -11.19
C ALA A 198 0.06 14.31 -10.51
N PRO A 199 0.72 13.22 -10.96
CA PRO A 199 0.68 11.93 -10.27
C PRO A 199 1.18 11.98 -8.82
N ILE A 200 2.16 12.83 -8.52
CA ILE A 200 2.69 12.99 -7.16
C ILE A 200 1.64 13.66 -6.27
N TRP A 201 0.95 14.69 -6.76
CA TRP A 201 -0.14 15.34 -6.04
C TRP A 201 -1.35 14.42 -5.84
N VAL A 202 -1.63 13.52 -6.79
CA VAL A 202 -2.60 12.42 -6.60
C VAL A 202 -2.20 11.57 -5.40
N GLY A 203 -0.91 11.26 -5.26
CA GLY A 203 -0.39 10.52 -4.11
C GLY A 203 -0.66 11.23 -2.77
N VAL A 204 -0.48 12.56 -2.71
CA VAL A 204 -0.84 13.37 -1.52
C VAL A 204 -2.33 13.22 -1.20
N LEU A 205 -3.20 13.45 -2.19
CA LEU A 205 -4.65 13.42 -1.99
C LEU A 205 -5.14 12.04 -1.56
N LEU A 206 -4.62 10.96 -2.15
CA LEU A 206 -5.00 9.60 -1.81
C LEU A 206 -4.52 9.21 -0.41
N SER A 207 -3.32 9.63 0.00
CA SER A 207 -2.82 9.39 1.36
C SER A 207 -3.65 10.12 2.41
N LEU A 208 -4.00 11.39 2.16
CA LEU A 208 -4.88 12.17 3.03
C LEU A 208 -6.31 11.60 3.04
N GLY A 209 -6.81 11.15 1.91
CA GLY A 209 -8.11 10.47 1.80
C GLY A 209 -8.17 9.20 2.65
N GLY A 210 -7.15 8.34 2.56
CA GLY A 210 -7.00 7.15 3.40
C GLY A 210 -6.94 7.50 4.90
N LEU A 211 -6.19 8.54 5.26
CA LEU A 211 -6.11 9.03 6.64
C LEU A 211 -7.47 9.52 7.15
N MET A 212 -8.20 10.30 6.36
CA MET A 212 -9.53 10.80 6.71
C MET A 212 -10.50 9.65 6.96
N ILE A 213 -10.53 8.64 6.09
CA ILE A 213 -11.37 7.45 6.25
C ILE A 213 -11.01 6.71 7.56
N LEU A 214 -9.71 6.55 7.85
CA LEU A 214 -9.26 5.89 9.08
C LEU A 214 -9.70 6.65 10.34
N LEU A 215 -9.58 7.97 10.35
CA LEU A 215 -10.01 8.81 11.48
C LEU A 215 -11.53 8.73 11.71
N LEU A 216 -12.32 8.70 10.63
CA LEU A 216 -13.77 8.47 10.70
C LEU A 216 -14.10 7.08 11.26
N ALA A 217 -13.32 6.04 10.92
CA ALA A 217 -13.46 4.70 11.50
C ALA A 217 -13.32 4.71 13.01
N PHE A 218 -12.30 5.39 13.55
CA PHE A 218 -12.08 5.47 14.99
C PHE A 218 -13.18 6.24 15.73
N GLN A 219 -13.73 7.28 15.10
CA GLN A 219 -14.87 7.99 15.67
C GLN A 219 -16.12 7.10 15.75
N HIS A 220 -16.35 6.28 14.74
CA HIS A 220 -17.47 5.34 14.70
C HIS A 220 -17.30 4.24 15.76
N GLU A 221 -16.10 3.69 15.96
CA GLU A 221 -15.80 2.72 17.01
C GLU A 221 -16.11 3.28 18.40
N LYS A 222 -15.63 4.50 18.70
CA LYS A 222 -15.87 5.15 19.98
C LYS A 222 -17.36 5.36 20.28
N LYS A 223 -18.13 5.79 19.28
CA LYS A 223 -19.58 5.99 19.44
C LYS A 223 -20.32 4.68 19.68
N SER A 224 -19.94 3.60 19.02
CA SER A 224 -20.54 2.27 19.22
C SER A 224 -20.30 1.76 20.64
N ILE A 225 -19.09 1.92 21.18
CA ILE A 225 -18.75 1.51 22.54
C ILE A 225 -19.49 2.36 23.61
N SER A 226 -19.66 3.66 23.35
CA SER A 226 -20.40 4.55 24.27
C SER A 226 -21.90 4.34 24.26
N ALA A 227 -22.46 3.82 23.19
CA ALA A 227 -23.89 3.50 23.08
C ALA A 227 -24.28 2.15 23.74
N CYS A 228 -23.30 1.29 24.02
CA CYS A 228 -23.49 0.00 24.71
C CYS A 228 -23.26 0.08 26.24
N LYS A 229 -22.88 1.25 26.79
CA LYS A 229 -22.79 1.54 28.21
C LYS A 229 -24.01 2.32 28.67
#